data_e2413b3353765027fe695c5641547ddf
#
_entry.id   e2413b3353765027fe695c5641547ddf
#
_cell.length_a   1.000
_cell.length_b   1.000
_cell.length_c   1.000
_cell.angle_alpha   90.00
_cell.angle_beta   90.00
_cell.angle_gamma   90.00
#
_symmetry.space_group_name_H-M   'P 1'
#
loop_
_entity.id
_entity.type
_entity.pdbx_description
1 polymer ?
#
loop_
_entity_poly.entity_id
_entity_poly.type
_entity_poly.pdbx_seq_one_letter_code
_entity_poly.pdbx_strand_id
1 'polypeptide(L)'
;MEEKIITKFADAWKVYGTKHDWISCRKRPVIIKAIQMDKDFKVATKEGTSLAGKEGDYLLEGVRGEVYPCDKEIFEETYIRLK
;
A
#
# COMPACT_ATOMS: atom_id res chain seq x y z
N MET A 1 14.22 15.36 -20.46
CA MET A 1 13.10 14.46 -20.81
C MET A 1 12.15 14.36 -19.62
N GLU A 2 10.88 14.61 -19.86
CA GLU A 2 9.92 14.53 -18.78
C GLU A 2 9.61 13.06 -18.46
N GLU A 3 9.57 12.77 -17.18
CA GLU A 3 9.21 11.45 -16.70
C GLU A 3 7.70 11.26 -16.83
N LYS A 4 7.27 10.13 -17.38
CA LYS A 4 5.85 9.80 -17.51
C LYS A 4 5.35 9.23 -16.18
N ILE A 5 4.60 10.02 -15.45
CA ILE A 5 4.10 9.63 -14.14
C ILE A 5 2.58 9.49 -14.21
N ILE A 6 2.09 8.34 -13.73
CA ILE A 6 0.65 8.12 -13.65
C ILE A 6 0.12 8.75 -12.37
N THR A 7 -0.81 9.70 -12.51
CA THR A 7 -1.49 10.32 -11.38
C THR A 7 -2.97 9.99 -11.33
N LYS A 8 -3.52 9.56 -12.47
CA LYS A 8 -4.93 9.16 -12.59
C LYS A 8 -5.01 7.85 -13.34
N PHE A 9 -6.06 7.09 -13.10
CA PHE A 9 -6.25 5.83 -13.81
C PHE A 9 -6.23 6.00 -15.33
N ALA A 10 -6.85 7.09 -15.80
CA ALA A 10 -6.92 7.38 -17.24
C ALA A 10 -5.55 7.62 -17.87
N ASP A 11 -4.53 7.93 -17.09
CA ASP A 11 -3.18 8.15 -17.62
C ASP A 11 -2.60 6.89 -18.27
N ALA A 12 -3.14 5.71 -17.90
CA ALA A 12 -2.67 4.47 -18.51
C ALA A 12 -2.82 4.50 -20.03
N TRP A 13 -3.95 4.99 -20.52
CA TRP A 13 -4.14 5.06 -21.97
C TRP A 13 -3.83 6.43 -22.56
N LYS A 14 -4.05 7.52 -21.82
CA LYS A 14 -3.79 8.87 -22.34
C LYS A 14 -2.30 9.17 -22.48
N VAL A 15 -1.50 8.76 -21.50
CA VAL A 15 -0.07 9.06 -21.46
C VAL A 15 0.76 7.92 -22.02
N TYR A 16 0.38 6.68 -21.72
CA TYR A 16 1.16 5.50 -22.11
C TYR A 16 0.62 4.77 -23.31
N GLY A 17 -0.57 5.15 -23.82
CA GLY A 17 -1.15 4.51 -24.97
C GLY A 17 -1.67 3.10 -24.73
N THR A 18 -1.87 2.73 -23.47
CA THR A 18 -2.43 1.42 -23.11
C THR A 18 -3.85 1.29 -23.63
N LYS A 19 -4.25 0.08 -24.02
CA LYS A 19 -5.61 -0.16 -24.46
C LYS A 19 -6.63 0.19 -23.38
N HIS A 20 -7.76 0.70 -23.82
CA HIS A 20 -8.82 1.14 -22.93
C HIS A 20 -9.77 -0.02 -22.62
N ASP A 21 -9.24 -1.07 -22.01
CA ASP A 21 -9.99 -2.30 -21.73
C ASP A 21 -9.82 -2.76 -20.25
N TRP A 22 -10.02 -1.82 -19.36
CA TRP A 22 -9.94 -2.13 -17.93
C TRP A 22 -11.00 -3.16 -17.51
N ILE A 23 -10.69 -3.87 -16.42
CA ILE A 23 -11.61 -4.87 -15.86
C ILE A 23 -12.02 -4.43 -14.46
N SER A 24 -13.21 -4.86 -14.06
CA SER A 24 -13.63 -4.73 -12.67
C SER A 24 -13.13 -5.96 -11.91
N CYS A 25 -12.59 -5.75 -10.74
CA CYS A 25 -12.11 -6.87 -9.95
C CYS A 25 -12.34 -6.60 -8.47
N ARG A 26 -12.42 -7.67 -7.69
CA ARG A 26 -12.60 -7.60 -6.25
C ARG A 26 -11.34 -8.10 -5.58
N LYS A 27 -10.89 -7.36 -4.57
CA LYS A 27 -9.76 -7.80 -3.78
C LYS A 27 -10.14 -9.07 -3.00
N ARG A 28 -9.29 -10.09 -3.08
CA ARG A 28 -9.53 -11.31 -2.32
C ARG A 28 -9.37 -11.02 -0.83
N PRO A 29 -10.24 -11.58 0.02
CA PRO A 29 -10.05 -11.43 1.45
C PRO A 29 -8.85 -12.28 1.89
N VAL A 30 -7.80 -11.62 2.38
CA VAL A 30 -6.61 -12.28 2.89
C VAL A 30 -6.39 -11.85 4.32
N ILE A 31 -5.90 -12.79 5.13
CA ILE A 31 -5.56 -12.50 6.52
C ILE A 31 -4.10 -12.09 6.56
N ILE A 32 -3.83 -10.91 7.11
CA ILE A 32 -2.48 -10.40 7.28
C ILE A 32 -2.26 -10.09 8.76
N LYS A 33 -1.02 -9.92 9.12
CA LYS A 33 -0.66 -9.55 10.49
C LYS A 33 -0.46 -8.04 10.57
N ALA A 34 -0.85 -7.47 11.70
CA ALA A 34 -0.69 -6.05 11.94
C ALA A 34 -0.34 -5.83 13.38
N ILE A 35 0.54 -4.87 13.64
CA ILE A 35 0.84 -4.43 14.99
C ILE A 35 0.84 -2.91 15.01
N GLN A 36 0.17 -2.34 16.02
CA GLN A 36 0.18 -0.89 16.19
C GLN A 36 1.48 -0.48 16.88
N MET A 37 2.19 0.43 16.25
CA MET A 37 3.48 0.87 16.76
C MET A 37 3.32 1.98 17.78
N ASP A 38 4.12 1.93 18.83
CA ASP A 38 4.07 2.91 19.92
C ASP A 38 5.17 3.97 19.79
N LYS A 39 5.87 4.00 18.66
CA LYS A 39 6.92 4.96 18.36
C LYS A 39 7.00 5.18 16.87
N ASP A 40 7.63 6.27 16.45
CA ASP A 40 7.98 6.47 15.05
C ASP A 40 8.92 5.34 14.61
N PHE A 41 8.77 4.90 13.38
CA PHE A 41 9.54 3.75 12.88
C PHE A 41 9.83 3.86 11.40
N LYS A 42 10.78 3.06 10.94
CA LYS A 42 11.14 2.96 9.52
C LYS A 42 11.14 1.51 9.10
N VAL A 43 10.74 1.28 7.87
CA VAL A 43 10.68 -0.05 7.30
C VAL A 43 11.55 -0.10 6.05
N ALA A 44 12.43 -1.08 5.98
CA ALA A 44 13.26 -1.26 4.80
C ALA A 44 12.47 -1.97 3.71
N THR A 45 12.57 -1.48 2.48
CA THR A 45 11.95 -2.13 1.34
C THR A 45 12.97 -2.99 0.61
N LYS A 46 12.48 -3.89 -0.24
CA LYS A 46 13.36 -4.76 -1.03
C LYS A 46 14.18 -3.97 -2.07
N GLU A 47 13.70 -2.80 -2.45
CA GLU A 47 14.38 -1.95 -3.42
C GLU A 47 15.50 -1.10 -2.81
N GLY A 48 15.78 -1.26 -1.52
CA GLY A 48 16.83 -0.53 -0.85
C GLY A 48 16.44 0.84 -0.34
N THR A 49 15.16 1.19 -0.41
CA THR A 49 14.64 2.43 0.17
C THR A 49 14.03 2.15 1.54
N SER A 50 13.59 3.18 2.22
CA SER A 50 12.88 3.01 3.49
C SER A 50 11.58 3.80 3.47
N LEU A 51 10.60 3.28 4.20
CA LEU A 51 9.31 3.92 4.39
C LEU A 51 9.17 4.28 5.85
N ALA A 52 8.62 5.45 6.14
CA ALA A 52 8.47 5.93 7.51
C ALA A 52 7.03 5.76 7.99
N GLY A 53 6.88 5.32 9.24
CA GLY A 53 5.61 5.32 9.94
C GLY A 53 5.72 6.15 11.20
N LYS A 54 4.58 6.57 11.72
CA LYS A 54 4.50 7.39 12.92
C LYS A 54 3.95 6.61 14.09
N GLU A 55 4.22 7.09 15.30
CA GLU A 55 3.59 6.55 16.49
C GLU A 55 2.08 6.47 16.29
N GLY A 56 1.49 5.31 16.57
CA GLY A 56 0.08 5.06 16.38
C GLY A 56 -0.26 4.41 15.05
N ASP A 57 0.62 4.49 14.07
CA ASP A 57 0.44 3.80 12.80
C ASP A 57 0.68 2.31 12.96
N TYR A 58 0.32 1.55 11.95
CA TYR A 58 0.44 0.09 11.97
C TYR A 58 1.58 -0.37 11.10
N LEU A 59 2.27 -1.42 11.56
CA LEU A 59 3.19 -2.18 10.74
C LEU A 59 2.45 -3.42 10.27
N LEU A 60 2.40 -3.63 8.98
CA LEU A 60 1.68 -4.75 8.38
C LEU A 60 2.67 -5.75 7.79
N GLU A 61 2.30 -7.03 7.88
CA GLU A 61 3.03 -8.08 7.18
C GLU A 61 2.08 -8.73 6.20
N GLY A 62 2.40 -8.65 4.92
CA GLY A 62 1.60 -9.22 3.85
C GLY A 62 1.79 -10.73 3.71
N VAL A 63 1.09 -11.32 2.75
CA VAL A 63 1.05 -12.78 2.58
C VAL A 63 2.39 -13.38 2.17
N ARG A 64 3.30 -12.57 1.64
CA ARG A 64 4.63 -13.03 1.23
C ARG A 64 5.71 -12.62 2.23
N GLY A 65 5.32 -12.18 3.41
CA GLY A 65 6.26 -11.74 4.41
C GLY A 65 6.78 -10.32 4.24
N GLU A 66 6.30 -9.60 3.23
CA GLU A 66 6.68 -8.20 3.04
C GLU A 66 6.11 -7.35 4.17
N VAL A 67 6.88 -6.36 4.61
CA VAL A 67 6.45 -5.46 5.68
C VAL A 67 6.31 -4.05 5.14
N TYR A 68 5.31 -3.33 5.64
CA TYR A 68 5.07 -1.96 5.22
C TYR A 68 4.26 -1.20 6.28
N PRO A 69 4.44 0.12 6.36
CA PRO A 69 3.68 0.93 7.30
C PRO A 69 2.30 1.25 6.73
N CYS A 70 1.33 1.43 7.60
CA CYS A 70 -0.02 1.81 7.21
C CYS A 70 -0.49 2.89 8.18
N ASP A 71 -0.97 4.00 7.64
CA ASP A 71 -1.51 5.10 8.42
C ASP A 71 -2.66 4.59 9.30
N LYS A 72 -2.71 5.08 10.54
CA LYS A 72 -3.71 4.64 11.52
C LYS A 72 -5.15 4.77 10.99
N GLU A 73 -5.48 5.92 10.42
CA GLU A 73 -6.84 6.16 9.95
C GLU A 73 -7.18 5.28 8.74
N ILE A 74 -6.22 5.14 7.83
CA ILE A 74 -6.39 4.27 6.67
C ILE A 74 -6.58 2.84 7.11
N PHE A 75 -5.79 2.38 8.09
CA PHE A 75 -5.93 1.02 8.63
C PHE A 75 -7.32 0.80 9.21
N GLU A 76 -7.78 1.72 10.03
CA GLU A 76 -9.08 1.60 10.69
C GLU A 76 -10.25 1.61 9.70
N GLU A 77 -10.11 2.31 8.58
CA GLU A 77 -11.12 2.33 7.53
C GLU A 77 -11.10 1.10 6.63
N THR A 78 -9.93 0.50 6.45
CA THR A 78 -9.71 -0.53 5.43
C THR A 78 -9.75 -1.95 5.98
N TYR A 79 -9.31 -2.15 7.22
CA TYR A 79 -9.14 -3.48 7.79
C TYR A 79 -10.09 -3.71 8.96
N ILE A 80 -10.50 -4.96 9.11
CA ILE A 80 -11.34 -5.41 10.21
C ILE A 80 -10.49 -6.30 11.11
N ARG A 81 -10.46 -5.99 12.41
CA ARG A 81 -9.73 -6.82 13.37
C ARG A 81 -10.44 -8.14 13.56
N LEU A 82 -9.68 -9.22 13.50
CA LEU A 82 -10.18 -10.56 13.80
C LEU A 82 -9.83 -10.89 15.24
N LYS A 83 -10.77 -11.52 15.93
CA LYS A 83 -10.55 -11.93 17.31
C LYS A 83 -9.90 -13.31 17.37
#